data_e2628f67d153d18f910cc38cd12fe837
#
_entry.id   e2628f67d153d18f910cc38cd12fe837
#
_cell.length_a   1.000
_cell.length_b   1.000
_cell.length_c   1.000
_cell.angle_alpha   90.00
_cell.angle_beta   90.00
_cell.angle_gamma   90.00
#
_symmetry.space_group_name_H-M   'P 1'
#
loop_
_entity.id
_entity.type
_entity.pdbx_description
1 polymer ?
#
loop_
_entity_poly.entity_id
_entity_poly.type
_entity_poly.pdbx_seq_one_letter_code
_entity_poly.pdbx_strand_id
1 'polypeptide(L)'
;MAGVLVFPFLMNVTSVFREHNILKHEIVPFNFLSAVSKSTRIHMQVKATTVVRPFGRDAAKGQSWAARQEKSLTVLVVGETARGKSFSLNGYNRPTNTRLAEVPGIISMTNAMSCGTATAQSLSCMFSGVGRERSHTMIANEQEGLLDVLQRAGLVVWWRDNQSGCKGVCSRIPNENIMPPEPKKFYELAVSFDDKLVQNIDEWIDKIPRGGVLVLHMMGSHGPAYYKRYPREHARFTPDCQDTQFSRCTNEAL
;
A
#
# COMPACT_ATOMS: atom_id res chain seq x y z
N MET A 1 -20.80 22.21 -33.11
CA MET A 1 -19.94 23.10 -32.26
C MET A 1 -20.05 22.87 -30.78
N ALA A 2 -20.83 21.92 -30.27
CA ALA A 2 -20.98 21.64 -28.83
C ALA A 2 -19.83 20.83 -28.20
N GLY A 3 -19.01 20.13 -28.99
CA GLY A 3 -17.98 19.23 -28.46
C GLY A 3 -16.69 19.90 -27.94
N VAL A 4 -16.42 21.14 -28.36
CA VAL A 4 -15.15 21.84 -28.03
C VAL A 4 -15.19 22.47 -26.63
N LEU A 5 -16.37 22.76 -26.09
CA LEU A 5 -16.53 23.33 -24.75
C LEU A 5 -16.63 22.32 -23.61
N VAL A 6 -16.89 21.05 -23.92
CA VAL A 6 -17.03 19.99 -22.92
C VAL A 6 -15.66 19.50 -22.42
N PHE A 7 -14.64 19.50 -23.23
CA PHE A 7 -13.32 18.97 -22.88
C PHE A 7 -12.57 19.79 -21.80
N PRO A 8 -12.46 21.14 -21.91
CA PRO A 8 -11.86 21.93 -20.82
C PRO A 8 -12.73 21.97 -19.54
N PHE A 9 -14.05 21.83 -19.67
CA PHE A 9 -14.94 21.68 -18.52
C PHE A 9 -14.69 20.38 -17.75
N LEU A 10 -14.48 19.26 -18.46
CA LEU A 10 -14.14 17.95 -17.84
C LEU A 10 -12.76 17.95 -17.16
N MET A 11 -11.79 18.67 -17.67
CA MET A 11 -10.46 18.80 -17.07
C MET A 11 -10.48 19.63 -15.77
N ASN A 12 -11.29 20.69 -15.72
CA ASN A 12 -11.49 21.47 -14.49
C ASN A 12 -12.37 20.76 -13.46
N VAL A 13 -13.32 19.94 -13.89
CA VAL A 13 -14.19 19.14 -13.03
C VAL A 13 -13.38 18.16 -12.18
N THR A 14 -12.28 17.59 -12.70
CA THR A 14 -11.44 16.67 -11.91
C THR A 14 -10.69 17.35 -10.76
N SER A 15 -10.27 18.61 -10.90
CA SER A 15 -9.66 19.37 -9.79
C SER A 15 -10.69 19.79 -8.76
N VAL A 16 -11.85 20.29 -9.20
CA VAL A 16 -12.97 20.65 -8.32
C VAL A 16 -13.48 19.42 -7.53
N PHE A 17 -13.59 18.25 -8.17
CA PHE A 17 -13.99 17.04 -7.47
C PHE A 17 -12.89 16.49 -6.55
N ARG A 18 -11.64 16.85 -6.73
CA ARG A 18 -10.54 16.51 -5.80
C ARG A 18 -10.60 17.38 -4.54
N GLU A 19 -10.88 18.65 -4.69
CA GLU A 19 -11.02 19.61 -3.58
C GLU A 19 -12.36 19.47 -2.82
N HIS A 20 -13.44 19.16 -3.54
CA HIS A 20 -14.77 19.01 -2.97
C HIS A 20 -15.29 17.58 -3.12
N ASN A 21 -14.78 16.68 -2.30
CA ASN A 21 -15.18 15.26 -2.32
C ASN A 21 -16.70 15.05 -2.12
N ILE A 22 -17.35 16.00 -1.45
CA ILE A 22 -18.79 16.02 -1.23
C ILE A 22 -19.56 16.13 -2.55
N LEU A 23 -19.09 16.93 -3.51
CA LEU A 23 -19.76 17.12 -4.80
C LEU A 23 -19.85 15.83 -5.64
N LYS A 24 -18.89 14.90 -5.47
CA LYS A 24 -18.95 13.60 -6.16
C LYS A 24 -20.15 12.77 -5.73
N HIS A 25 -20.62 12.97 -4.51
CA HIS A 25 -21.74 12.22 -3.93
C HIS A 25 -23.08 12.93 -4.07
N GLU A 26 -23.10 14.22 -4.33
CA GLU A 26 -24.32 15.04 -4.42
C GLU A 26 -24.81 15.28 -5.85
N ILE A 27 -23.92 15.19 -6.87
CA ILE A 27 -24.35 15.36 -8.26
C ILE A 27 -24.79 14.02 -8.86
N VAL A 28 -26.04 13.67 -8.63
CA VAL A 28 -26.71 12.58 -9.34
C VAL A 28 -27.17 13.11 -10.72
N PRO A 29 -26.84 12.45 -11.86
CA PRO A 29 -26.60 11.02 -12.08
C PRO A 29 -25.14 10.62 -12.43
N PHE A 30 -24.20 11.56 -12.48
CA PHE A 30 -22.84 11.28 -12.96
C PHE A 30 -22.09 10.27 -12.10
N ASN A 31 -22.30 10.28 -10.79
CA ASN A 31 -21.68 9.30 -9.89
C ASN A 31 -22.17 7.89 -10.15
N PHE A 32 -23.47 7.73 -10.35
CA PHE A 32 -24.07 6.43 -10.62
C PHE A 32 -23.55 5.86 -11.93
N LEU A 33 -23.55 6.65 -13.00
CA LEU A 33 -23.04 6.23 -14.31
C LEU A 33 -21.53 5.90 -14.27
N SER A 34 -20.74 6.71 -13.58
CA SER A 34 -19.32 6.48 -13.37
C SER A 34 -19.05 5.22 -12.53
N ALA A 35 -19.77 5.04 -11.44
CA ALA A 35 -19.65 3.87 -10.56
C ALA A 35 -20.10 2.58 -11.27
N VAL A 36 -21.21 2.61 -11.99
CA VAL A 36 -21.72 1.48 -12.78
C VAL A 36 -20.74 1.12 -13.89
N SER A 37 -20.26 2.12 -14.67
CA SER A 37 -19.27 1.90 -15.73
C SER A 37 -17.98 1.29 -15.20
N LYS A 38 -17.47 1.81 -14.08
CA LYS A 38 -16.27 1.30 -13.42
C LYS A 38 -16.49 -0.12 -12.87
N SER A 39 -17.60 -0.36 -12.20
CA SER A 39 -17.96 -1.67 -11.65
C SER A 39 -18.13 -2.71 -12.75
N THR A 40 -18.83 -2.36 -13.83
CA THR A 40 -19.05 -3.26 -14.98
C THR A 40 -17.72 -3.59 -15.68
N ARG A 41 -16.84 -2.59 -15.85
CA ARG A 41 -15.52 -2.79 -16.44
C ARG A 41 -14.67 -3.71 -15.57
N ILE A 42 -14.63 -3.49 -14.26
CA ILE A 42 -13.90 -4.34 -13.30
C ILE A 42 -14.47 -5.77 -13.34
N HIS A 43 -15.80 -5.91 -13.32
CA HIS A 43 -16.46 -7.22 -13.33
C HIS A 43 -16.21 -8.01 -14.63
N MET A 44 -16.20 -7.34 -15.79
CA MET A 44 -15.84 -7.96 -17.06
C MET A 44 -14.35 -8.34 -17.11
N GLN A 45 -13.47 -7.50 -16.61
CA GLN A 45 -12.03 -7.81 -16.56
C GLN A 45 -11.72 -8.99 -15.64
N VAL A 46 -12.34 -9.04 -14.46
CA VAL A 46 -12.17 -10.17 -13.52
C VAL A 46 -12.70 -11.49 -14.11
N LYS A 47 -13.82 -11.47 -14.83
CA LYS A 47 -14.33 -12.66 -15.53
C LYS A 47 -13.45 -13.13 -16.69
N ALA A 48 -12.73 -12.24 -17.34
CA ALA A 48 -11.89 -12.59 -18.49
C ALA A 48 -10.56 -13.24 -18.08
N THR A 49 -10.11 -13.08 -16.83
CA THR A 49 -8.82 -13.57 -16.34
C THR A 49 -9.02 -14.82 -15.50
N THR A 50 -9.31 -15.95 -16.13
CA THR A 50 -9.51 -17.24 -15.44
C THR A 50 -8.22 -18.04 -15.19
N VAL A 51 -7.12 -17.70 -15.87
CA VAL A 51 -5.85 -18.42 -15.76
C VAL A 51 -4.73 -17.47 -15.39
N VAL A 52 -4.21 -17.61 -14.17
CA VAL A 52 -3.03 -16.87 -13.71
C VAL A 52 -1.78 -17.47 -14.35
N ARG A 53 -1.02 -16.65 -15.05
CA ARG A 53 0.25 -17.07 -15.69
C ARG A 53 1.29 -17.36 -14.62
N PRO A 54 1.94 -18.53 -14.64
CA PRO A 54 2.98 -18.84 -13.70
C PRO A 54 4.23 -17.98 -13.93
N PHE A 55 4.94 -17.68 -12.85
CA PHE A 55 6.18 -16.92 -12.85
C PHE A 55 7.23 -17.61 -11.98
N GLY A 56 8.52 -17.61 -12.40
CA GLY A 56 9.63 -18.15 -11.63
C GLY A 56 9.44 -19.63 -11.24
N ARG A 57 9.02 -20.50 -12.16
CA ARG A 57 8.77 -21.93 -11.90
C ARG A 57 10.00 -22.72 -11.50
N ASP A 58 11.15 -22.22 -11.87
CA ASP A 58 12.49 -22.78 -11.59
C ASP A 58 13.03 -22.36 -10.21
N ALA A 59 12.33 -21.49 -9.49
CA ALA A 59 12.75 -21.05 -8.18
C ALA A 59 12.70 -22.19 -7.16
N ALA A 60 13.85 -22.46 -6.56
CA ALA A 60 14.03 -23.49 -5.54
C ALA A 60 14.98 -22.99 -4.45
N LYS A 61 14.90 -23.62 -3.28
CA LYS A 61 15.86 -23.39 -2.19
C LYS A 61 17.24 -23.92 -2.59
N GLY A 62 18.25 -23.05 -2.57
CA GLY A 62 19.62 -23.42 -2.85
C GLY A 62 20.27 -24.28 -1.73
N GLN A 63 21.46 -24.80 -2.00
CA GLN A 63 22.20 -25.64 -1.05
C GLN A 63 22.53 -24.93 0.27
N SER A 64 22.84 -23.63 0.21
CA SER A 64 23.08 -22.81 1.40
C SER A 64 21.85 -22.74 2.32
N TRP A 65 20.65 -22.79 1.76
CA TRP A 65 19.43 -22.91 2.53
C TRP A 65 19.28 -24.28 3.19
N ALA A 66 19.61 -25.33 2.45
CA ALA A 66 19.54 -26.71 2.97
C ALA A 66 20.47 -26.90 4.17
N ALA A 67 21.62 -26.27 4.17
CA ALA A 67 22.63 -26.34 5.24
C ALA A 67 22.27 -25.56 6.50
N ARG A 68 21.33 -24.62 6.44
CA ARG A 68 20.93 -23.81 7.61
C ARG A 68 20.20 -24.66 8.65
N GLN A 69 20.60 -24.54 9.89
CA GLN A 69 19.93 -25.17 11.04
C GLN A 69 18.94 -24.22 11.72
N GLU A 70 19.17 -22.93 11.61
CA GLU A 70 18.39 -21.90 12.29
C GLU A 70 17.15 -21.50 11.50
N LYS A 71 16.12 -21.05 12.21
CA LYS A 71 14.96 -20.41 11.61
C LYS A 71 15.39 -19.09 10.96
N SER A 72 14.87 -18.81 9.77
CA SER A 72 15.09 -17.55 9.07
C SER A 72 13.75 -16.88 8.82
N LEU A 73 13.62 -15.67 9.34
CA LEU A 73 12.45 -14.81 9.11
C LEU A 73 12.87 -13.59 8.32
N THR A 74 12.17 -13.34 7.22
CA THR A 74 12.23 -12.06 6.51
C THR A 74 10.94 -11.28 6.78
N VAL A 75 11.06 -10.12 7.38
CA VAL A 75 9.93 -9.19 7.55
C VAL A 75 10.03 -8.11 6.49
N LEU A 76 9.02 -8.03 5.63
CA LEU A 76 8.91 -7.02 4.59
C LEU A 76 7.85 -6.00 5.00
N VAL A 77 8.28 -4.83 5.44
CA VAL A 77 7.38 -3.73 5.81
C VAL A 77 7.10 -2.89 4.56
N VAL A 78 5.87 -2.92 4.09
CA VAL A 78 5.41 -2.13 2.94
C VAL A 78 4.81 -0.84 3.46
N GLY A 79 5.57 0.26 3.31
CA GLY A 79 5.13 1.60 3.69
C GLY A 79 4.09 2.17 2.71
N GLU A 80 3.27 3.08 3.21
CA GLU A 80 2.30 3.83 2.41
C GLU A 80 2.61 5.32 2.47
N THR A 81 2.66 5.97 1.31
CA THR A 81 2.89 7.42 1.14
C THR A 81 4.18 7.91 1.82
N ALA A 82 5.17 7.03 1.97
CA ALA A 82 6.47 7.37 2.54
C ALA A 82 7.35 8.07 1.49
N ARG A 83 7.56 9.38 1.66
CA ARG A 83 8.33 10.20 0.74
C ARG A 83 9.82 10.12 1.06
N GLY A 84 10.63 9.53 0.18
CA GLY A 84 12.08 9.36 0.39
C GLY A 84 12.83 10.67 0.67
N LYS A 85 12.40 11.80 0.07
CA LYS A 85 12.97 13.14 0.34
C LYS A 85 12.70 13.67 1.76
N SER A 86 11.76 13.07 2.49
CA SER A 86 11.43 13.43 3.87
C SER A 86 12.11 12.52 4.90
N PHE A 87 13.03 11.65 4.45
CA PHE A 87 13.82 10.78 5.32
C PHE A 87 15.13 11.46 5.70
N SER A 88 15.40 11.61 6.99
CA SER A 88 16.69 12.13 7.48
C SER A 88 17.86 11.22 7.09
N LEU A 89 17.63 9.91 6.97
CA LEU A 89 18.60 8.95 6.42
C LEU A 89 19.01 9.26 4.97
N ASN A 90 18.21 10.02 4.24
CA ASN A 90 18.46 10.44 2.86
C ASN A 90 18.88 11.93 2.78
N GLY A 91 19.25 12.56 3.91
CA GLY A 91 19.71 13.94 3.96
C GLY A 91 18.61 15.00 4.20
N TYR A 92 17.41 14.60 4.63
CA TYR A 92 16.42 15.58 5.06
C TYR A 92 16.80 16.25 6.37
N ASN A 93 16.63 17.58 6.46
CA ASN A 93 17.12 18.38 7.59
C ASN A 93 16.40 18.10 8.93
N ARG A 94 15.17 17.64 8.90
CA ARG A 94 14.45 17.27 10.12
C ARG A 94 14.75 15.81 10.49
N PRO A 95 14.91 15.48 11.80
CA PRO A 95 15.27 14.14 12.26
C PRO A 95 14.06 13.19 12.23
N THR A 96 13.64 12.79 11.05
CA THR A 96 12.41 11.98 10.82
C THR A 96 12.60 10.49 11.05
N ASN A 97 13.85 9.97 11.01
CA ASN A 97 14.14 8.53 11.11
C ASN A 97 15.13 8.22 12.24
N THR A 98 15.09 8.92 13.37
CA THR A 98 16.07 8.80 14.45
C THR A 98 16.20 7.35 14.96
N ARG A 99 15.09 6.69 15.29
CA ARG A 99 15.11 5.30 15.77
C ARG A 99 15.63 4.33 14.72
N LEU A 100 15.30 4.56 13.45
CA LEU A 100 15.76 3.70 12.35
C LEU A 100 17.28 3.88 12.14
N ALA A 101 17.80 5.08 12.31
CA ALA A 101 19.24 5.36 12.21
C ALA A 101 20.06 4.66 13.29
N GLU A 102 19.46 4.33 14.43
CA GLU A 102 20.09 3.62 15.56
C GLU A 102 20.15 2.09 15.34
N VAL A 103 19.46 1.57 14.32
CA VAL A 103 19.44 0.13 14.04
C VAL A 103 20.79 -0.31 13.45
N PRO A 104 21.49 -1.25 14.10
CA PRO A 104 22.76 -1.74 13.57
C PRO A 104 22.60 -2.38 12.19
N GLY A 105 23.50 -2.04 11.27
CA GLY A 105 23.48 -2.61 9.91
C GLY A 105 22.42 -2.04 8.98
N ILE A 106 21.78 -0.91 9.34
CA ILE A 106 20.82 -0.25 8.46
C ILE A 106 21.47 0.14 7.13
N ILE A 107 20.78 -0.13 6.04
CA ILE A 107 21.17 0.27 4.69
C ILE A 107 20.07 1.16 4.12
N SER A 108 20.38 2.42 3.83
CA SER A 108 19.44 3.36 3.22
C SER A 108 19.67 3.45 1.71
N MET A 109 18.63 3.15 0.93
CA MET A 109 18.66 3.27 -0.53
C MET A 109 18.20 4.67 -0.94
N THR A 110 19.14 5.56 -1.24
CA THR A 110 18.86 6.97 -1.54
C THR A 110 18.21 7.21 -2.91
N ASN A 111 18.31 6.25 -3.83
CA ASN A 111 17.77 6.33 -5.19
C ASN A 111 16.67 5.30 -5.47
N ALA A 112 15.81 5.05 -4.49
CA ALA A 112 14.65 4.19 -4.65
C ALA A 112 13.42 4.99 -5.12
N MET A 113 12.77 4.53 -6.18
CA MET A 113 11.57 5.17 -6.74
C MET A 113 10.43 4.17 -6.83
N SER A 114 9.23 4.59 -6.40
CA SER A 114 8.01 3.84 -6.63
C SER A 114 7.65 3.79 -8.12
N CYS A 115 7.00 2.71 -8.54
CA CYS A 115 6.46 2.59 -9.91
C CYS A 115 5.34 3.60 -10.19
N GLY A 116 4.67 4.08 -9.16
CA GLY A 116 3.59 5.05 -9.29
C GLY A 116 3.13 5.59 -7.95
N THR A 117 2.21 6.55 -7.99
CA THR A 117 1.67 7.24 -6.81
C THR A 117 0.40 6.60 -6.24
N ALA A 118 -0.15 5.59 -6.93
CA ALA A 118 -1.30 4.83 -6.45
C ALA A 118 -0.85 3.47 -5.90
N THR A 119 -1.37 3.09 -4.73
CA THR A 119 -1.08 1.81 -4.06
C THR A 119 -1.26 0.62 -4.99
N ALA A 120 -2.36 0.59 -5.76
CA ALA A 120 -2.63 -0.50 -6.70
C ALA A 120 -1.54 -0.65 -7.79
N GLN A 121 -0.99 0.45 -8.27
CA GLN A 121 0.09 0.43 -9.26
C GLN A 121 1.42 0.06 -8.60
N SER A 122 1.72 0.65 -7.45
CA SER A 122 2.99 0.43 -6.75
C SER A 122 3.14 -1.01 -6.28
N LEU A 123 2.14 -1.58 -5.60
CA LEU A 123 2.16 -2.97 -5.13
C LEU A 123 2.25 -3.96 -6.29
N SER A 124 1.41 -3.80 -7.31
CA SER A 124 1.43 -4.66 -8.49
C SER A 124 2.79 -4.68 -9.16
N CYS A 125 3.46 -3.53 -9.28
CA CYS A 125 4.80 -3.44 -9.83
C CYS A 125 5.86 -4.09 -8.93
N MET A 126 5.82 -3.79 -7.63
CA MET A 126 6.81 -4.24 -6.64
C MET A 126 6.89 -5.77 -6.57
N PHE A 127 5.74 -6.45 -6.65
CA PHE A 127 5.66 -7.89 -6.45
C PHE A 127 5.59 -8.71 -7.73
N SER A 128 5.40 -8.11 -8.93
CA SER A 128 5.16 -8.84 -10.17
C SER A 128 6.40 -9.36 -10.90
N GLY A 129 7.58 -8.81 -10.63
CA GLY A 129 8.81 -9.14 -11.33
C GLY A 129 8.93 -8.65 -12.78
N VAL A 130 7.94 -7.90 -13.32
CA VAL A 130 7.96 -7.42 -14.71
C VAL A 130 8.57 -6.03 -14.89
N GLY A 131 8.86 -5.33 -13.80
CA GLY A 131 9.39 -3.98 -13.82
C GLY A 131 8.34 -2.91 -14.17
N ARG A 132 8.74 -1.64 -14.02
CA ARG A 132 7.85 -0.48 -14.11
C ARG A 132 7.14 -0.34 -15.45
N GLU A 133 7.85 -0.56 -16.55
CA GLU A 133 7.34 -0.31 -17.90
C GLU A 133 6.23 -1.28 -18.32
N ARG A 134 6.26 -2.50 -17.81
CA ARG A 134 5.30 -3.56 -18.14
C ARG A 134 4.26 -3.79 -17.06
N SER A 135 4.40 -3.10 -15.92
CA SER A 135 3.47 -3.25 -14.81
C SER A 135 2.20 -2.43 -15.01
N HIS A 136 1.08 -3.02 -14.64
CA HIS A 136 -0.23 -2.38 -14.56
C HIS A 136 -1.01 -2.88 -13.34
N THR A 137 -2.07 -2.20 -12.96
CA THR A 137 -2.80 -2.43 -11.70
C THR A 137 -3.43 -3.81 -11.57
N MET A 138 -3.68 -4.51 -12.69
CA MET A 138 -4.31 -5.84 -12.71
C MET A 138 -3.30 -6.99 -12.82
N ILE A 139 -1.99 -6.70 -12.98
CA ILE A 139 -1.01 -7.74 -13.25
C ILE A 139 -0.94 -8.83 -12.16
N ALA A 140 -1.20 -8.47 -10.90
CA ALA A 140 -1.23 -9.41 -9.81
C ALA A 140 -2.38 -10.44 -9.92
N ASN A 141 -3.44 -10.13 -10.68
CA ASN A 141 -4.54 -11.05 -10.96
C ASN A 141 -4.28 -11.92 -12.21
N GLU A 142 -3.34 -11.50 -13.06
CA GLU A 142 -3.05 -12.15 -14.34
C GLU A 142 -1.80 -13.03 -14.28
N GLN A 143 -0.91 -12.77 -13.31
CA GLN A 143 0.38 -13.46 -13.19
C GLN A 143 0.74 -13.69 -11.73
N GLU A 144 1.42 -14.80 -11.46
CA GLU A 144 2.09 -15.05 -10.19
C GLU A 144 3.15 -13.97 -9.91
N GLY A 145 3.29 -13.61 -8.64
CA GLY A 145 4.29 -12.65 -8.18
C GLY A 145 5.28 -13.27 -7.19
N LEU A 146 6.11 -12.43 -6.59
CA LEU A 146 7.14 -12.82 -5.65
C LEU A 146 6.61 -13.74 -4.53
N LEU A 147 5.45 -13.43 -3.96
CA LEU A 147 4.91 -14.17 -2.82
C LEU A 147 4.48 -15.59 -3.21
N ASP A 148 3.91 -15.77 -4.39
CA ASP A 148 3.57 -17.08 -4.95
C ASP A 148 4.81 -17.93 -5.15
N VAL A 149 5.87 -17.31 -5.69
CA VAL A 149 7.17 -17.98 -5.92
C VAL A 149 7.80 -18.43 -4.61
N LEU A 150 7.82 -17.57 -3.60
CA LEU A 150 8.39 -17.88 -2.29
C LEU A 150 7.61 -19.02 -1.59
N GLN A 151 6.28 -18.98 -1.66
CA GLN A 151 5.44 -20.05 -1.10
C GLN A 151 5.69 -21.37 -1.83
N ARG A 152 5.74 -21.37 -3.15
CA ARG A 152 6.04 -22.57 -3.96
C ARG A 152 7.45 -23.12 -3.70
N ALA A 153 8.42 -22.26 -3.44
CA ALA A 153 9.76 -22.67 -3.01
C ALA A 153 9.79 -23.24 -1.57
N GLY A 154 8.64 -23.33 -0.89
CA GLY A 154 8.50 -23.95 0.42
C GLY A 154 8.83 -23.04 1.60
N LEU A 155 8.70 -21.73 1.43
CA LEU A 155 8.68 -20.76 2.54
C LEU A 155 7.25 -20.61 3.08
N VAL A 156 7.11 -20.38 4.36
CA VAL A 156 5.83 -19.94 4.94
C VAL A 156 5.69 -18.44 4.65
N VAL A 157 4.69 -18.09 3.86
CA VAL A 157 4.44 -16.68 3.48
C VAL A 157 3.13 -16.23 4.09
N TRP A 158 3.12 -15.05 4.68
CA TRP A 158 1.93 -14.46 5.24
C TRP A 158 1.88 -12.96 4.98
N TRP A 159 0.70 -12.45 4.69
CA TRP A 159 0.41 -11.04 4.48
C TRP A 159 -0.53 -10.52 5.56
N ARG A 160 -0.13 -9.48 6.28
CA ARG A 160 -0.97 -8.76 7.22
C ARG A 160 -1.18 -7.33 6.74
N ASP A 161 -2.44 -6.94 6.62
CA ASP A 161 -2.87 -5.70 5.97
C ASP A 161 -3.56 -4.77 6.95
N ASN A 162 -3.05 -3.54 7.07
CA ASN A 162 -3.73 -2.43 7.76
C ASN A 162 -4.20 -1.36 6.76
N GLN A 163 -4.49 -1.76 5.53
CA GLN A 163 -4.85 -0.91 4.40
C GLN A 163 -6.14 -1.43 3.74
N SER A 164 -6.56 -0.82 2.66
CA SER A 164 -7.72 -1.23 1.86
C SER A 164 -7.46 -2.49 1.00
N GLY A 165 -6.69 -3.44 1.52
CA GLY A 165 -6.35 -4.72 0.91
C GLY A 165 -5.12 -4.68 0.00
N CYS A 166 -4.59 -5.85 -0.32
CA CYS A 166 -3.31 -6.06 -1.02
C CYS A 166 -3.36 -5.89 -2.54
N LYS A 167 -4.44 -5.41 -3.11
CA LYS A 167 -4.60 -5.16 -4.57
C LYS A 167 -4.29 -6.38 -5.46
N GLY A 168 -4.64 -7.56 -4.99
CA GLY A 168 -4.44 -8.83 -5.70
C GLY A 168 -3.12 -9.55 -5.39
N VAL A 169 -2.14 -8.85 -4.82
CA VAL A 169 -0.79 -9.39 -4.58
C VAL A 169 -0.79 -10.57 -3.59
N CYS A 170 -1.66 -10.53 -2.59
CA CYS A 170 -1.75 -11.58 -1.57
C CYS A 170 -2.90 -12.58 -1.80
N SER A 171 -3.61 -12.51 -2.93
CA SER A 171 -4.85 -13.28 -3.14
C SER A 171 -4.65 -14.80 -3.12
N ARG A 172 -3.43 -15.28 -3.31
CA ARG A 172 -3.09 -16.71 -3.42
C ARG A 172 -2.24 -17.23 -2.26
N ILE A 173 -1.99 -16.39 -1.26
CA ILE A 173 -1.25 -16.74 -0.05
C ILE A 173 -2.13 -16.48 1.19
N PRO A 174 -1.83 -17.09 2.34
CA PRO A 174 -2.46 -16.74 3.61
C PRO A 174 -2.34 -15.25 3.90
N ASN A 175 -3.48 -14.62 4.16
CA ASN A 175 -3.52 -13.18 4.45
C ASN A 175 -4.64 -12.83 5.42
N GLU A 176 -4.47 -11.71 6.13
CA GLU A 176 -5.50 -11.12 6.97
C GLU A 176 -5.51 -9.61 6.84
N ASN A 177 -6.67 -9.01 6.98
CA ASN A 177 -6.84 -7.57 7.07
C ASN A 177 -7.28 -7.23 8.50
N ILE A 178 -6.45 -6.43 9.19
CA ILE A 178 -6.69 -6.02 10.59
C ILE A 178 -7.37 -4.65 10.69
N MET A 179 -7.68 -4.02 9.55
CA MET A 179 -8.47 -2.80 9.55
C MET A 179 -9.84 -3.05 10.19
N PRO A 180 -10.30 -2.18 11.09
CA PRO A 180 -11.65 -2.26 11.60
C PRO A 180 -12.65 -2.27 10.44
N PRO A 181 -13.77 -3.01 10.56
CA PRO A 181 -14.83 -2.92 9.57
C PRO A 181 -15.27 -1.47 9.42
N GLU A 182 -15.64 -1.09 8.20
CA GLU A 182 -16.07 0.28 7.85
C GLU A 182 -16.99 0.87 8.93
N PRO A 183 -16.71 2.09 9.39
CA PRO A 183 -17.57 2.72 10.41
C PRO A 183 -18.99 2.87 9.86
N LYS A 184 -19.97 2.55 10.67
CA LYS A 184 -21.40 2.67 10.32
C LYS A 184 -21.84 4.12 10.00
N LYS A 185 -20.98 5.10 10.31
CA LYS A 185 -21.18 6.52 9.99
C LYS A 185 -20.10 6.97 9.00
N PHE A 186 -20.54 7.47 7.87
CA PHE A 186 -19.73 7.93 6.74
C PHE A 186 -18.62 8.95 7.09
N TYR A 187 -18.65 9.54 8.27
CA TYR A 187 -17.72 10.58 8.72
C TYR A 187 -16.69 10.10 9.76
N GLU A 188 -16.82 8.88 10.29
CA GLU A 188 -15.83 8.31 11.20
C GLU A 188 -14.81 7.52 10.38
N LEU A 189 -13.68 8.16 10.06
CA LEU A 189 -12.53 7.44 9.53
C LEU A 189 -12.08 6.42 10.58
N ALA A 190 -12.19 5.14 10.27
CA ALA A 190 -11.64 4.10 11.11
C ALA A 190 -10.15 4.38 11.31
N VAL A 191 -9.76 4.66 12.54
CA VAL A 191 -8.35 4.88 12.89
C VAL A 191 -7.78 3.54 13.30
N SER A 192 -6.87 3.01 12.50
CA SER A 192 -6.05 1.86 12.86
C SER A 192 -4.59 2.28 12.74
N PHE A 193 -3.88 2.24 13.86
CA PHE A 193 -2.45 2.51 13.87
C PHE A 193 -1.67 1.26 13.46
N ASP A 194 -0.49 1.46 12.90
CA ASP A 194 0.33 0.39 12.33
C ASP A 194 1.04 -0.48 13.38
N ASP A 195 1.03 -0.08 14.67
CA ASP A 195 1.46 -0.92 15.79
C ASP A 195 0.67 -2.22 15.90
N LYS A 196 -0.58 -2.22 15.45
CA LYS A 196 -1.41 -3.43 15.38
C LYS A 196 -0.88 -4.50 14.43
N LEU A 197 -0.09 -4.10 13.44
CA LEU A 197 0.52 -5.06 12.50
C LEU A 197 1.47 -6.04 13.17
N VAL A 198 2.03 -5.67 14.32
CA VAL A 198 2.96 -6.52 15.08
C VAL A 198 2.33 -7.21 16.29
N GLN A 199 1.04 -6.99 16.55
CA GLN A 199 0.35 -7.66 17.65
C GLN A 199 0.27 -9.16 17.38
N ASN A 200 0.59 -9.98 18.41
CA ASN A 200 0.59 -11.44 18.37
C ASN A 200 1.46 -12.04 17.24
N ILE A 201 2.48 -11.30 16.78
CA ILE A 201 3.38 -11.77 15.72
C ILE A 201 4.18 -13.01 16.15
N ASP A 202 4.47 -13.14 17.46
CA ASP A 202 5.22 -14.25 18.02
C ASP A 202 4.48 -15.58 17.81
N GLU A 203 3.17 -15.62 17.96
CA GLU A 203 2.34 -16.79 17.68
C GLU A 203 2.46 -17.31 16.24
N TRP A 204 2.68 -16.38 15.29
CA TRP A 204 2.90 -16.73 13.91
C TRP A 204 4.35 -17.19 13.67
N ILE A 205 5.33 -16.52 14.27
CA ILE A 205 6.75 -16.86 14.20
C ILE A 205 6.97 -18.28 14.73
N ASP A 206 6.31 -18.66 15.81
CA ASP A 206 6.41 -19.98 16.41
C ASP A 206 5.94 -21.10 15.46
N LYS A 207 4.96 -20.81 14.63
CA LYS A 207 4.42 -21.75 13.62
C LYS A 207 5.32 -21.92 12.41
N ILE A 208 6.34 -21.08 12.20
CA ILE A 208 7.28 -21.19 11.10
C ILE A 208 8.28 -22.31 11.41
N PRO A 209 8.31 -23.42 10.65
CA PRO A 209 9.20 -24.52 10.97
C PRO A 209 10.67 -24.17 10.70
N ARG A 210 10.97 -23.46 9.62
CA ARG A 210 12.35 -23.19 9.20
C ARG A 210 12.56 -21.83 8.54
N GLY A 211 11.71 -21.45 7.62
CA GLY A 211 11.80 -20.17 6.93
C GLY A 211 10.46 -19.55 6.64
N GLY A 212 10.37 -18.26 6.89
CA GLY A 212 9.15 -17.50 6.66
C GLY A 212 9.39 -16.12 6.10
N VAL A 213 8.38 -15.61 5.41
CA VAL A 213 8.29 -14.24 4.93
C VAL A 213 6.99 -13.65 5.43
N LEU A 214 7.09 -12.64 6.26
CA LEU A 214 5.96 -11.88 6.76
C LEU A 214 5.92 -10.53 6.05
N VAL A 215 4.81 -10.22 5.40
CA VAL A 215 4.58 -8.91 4.78
C VAL A 215 3.63 -8.11 5.68
N LEU A 216 4.07 -6.95 6.12
CA LEU A 216 3.30 -6.00 6.92
C LEU A 216 2.98 -4.78 6.05
N HIS A 217 1.73 -4.66 5.62
CA HIS A 217 1.27 -3.57 4.77
C HIS A 217 0.64 -2.47 5.62
N MET A 218 1.34 -1.35 5.72
CA MET A 218 1.00 -0.25 6.60
C MET A 218 -0.11 0.63 6.03
N MET A 219 -0.90 1.24 6.92
CA MET A 219 -1.67 2.45 6.62
C MET A 219 -0.71 3.64 6.40
N GLY A 220 0.40 3.67 7.11
CA GLY A 220 1.45 4.66 6.96
C GLY A 220 0.96 6.10 6.99
N SER A 221 1.49 6.93 6.10
CA SER A 221 1.09 8.34 5.95
C SER A 221 -0.01 8.54 4.90
N HIS A 222 -1.00 7.64 4.83
CA HIS A 222 -2.08 7.76 3.85
C HIS A 222 -2.94 9.02 4.09
N GLY A 223 -2.95 9.92 3.12
CA GLY A 223 -3.70 11.18 3.18
C GLY A 223 -5.23 11.03 3.01
N PRO A 224 -5.97 12.14 3.15
CA PRO A 224 -5.50 13.48 3.52
C PRO A 224 -5.40 13.72 5.04
N ALA A 225 -5.92 12.82 5.88
CA ALA A 225 -5.95 12.98 7.34
C ALA A 225 -4.62 12.51 7.98
N TYR A 226 -3.49 13.11 7.64
CA TYR A 226 -2.17 12.70 8.14
C TYR A 226 -2.08 12.70 9.67
N TYR A 227 -2.68 13.70 10.33
CA TYR A 227 -2.72 13.85 11.78
C TYR A 227 -3.44 12.70 12.52
N LYS A 228 -4.15 11.83 11.80
CA LYS A 228 -4.80 10.62 12.33
C LYS A 228 -3.99 9.35 12.09
N ARG A 229 -2.77 9.43 11.56
CA ARG A 229 -1.98 8.26 11.18
C ARG A 229 -0.98 7.81 12.23
N TYR A 230 -0.86 8.55 13.32
CA TYR A 230 0.03 8.24 14.44
C TYR A 230 -0.62 8.63 15.78
N PRO A 231 -0.29 7.91 16.86
CA PRO A 231 -0.69 8.29 18.21
C PRO A 231 -0.10 9.66 18.59
N ARG A 232 -0.83 10.43 19.39
CA ARG A 232 -0.43 11.80 19.77
C ARG A 232 0.92 11.88 20.50
N GLU A 233 1.27 10.87 21.26
CA GLU A 233 2.58 10.76 21.92
C GLU A 233 3.76 10.70 20.92
N HIS A 234 3.48 10.42 19.66
CA HIS A 234 4.48 10.42 18.58
C HIS A 234 4.51 11.72 17.76
N ALA A 235 3.67 12.70 18.07
CA ALA A 235 3.69 14.02 17.44
C ALA A 235 4.97 14.79 17.85
N ARG A 236 5.96 14.85 16.96
CA ARG A 236 7.25 15.52 17.22
C ARG A 236 7.40 16.85 16.52
N PHE A 237 6.71 17.04 15.41
CA PHE A 237 6.78 18.24 14.60
C PHE A 237 5.47 19.00 14.73
N THR A 238 5.47 20.05 15.53
CA THR A 238 4.29 20.90 15.81
C THR A 238 4.58 22.36 15.48
N PRO A 239 3.56 23.12 15.05
CA PRO A 239 2.19 22.71 14.82
C PRO A 239 2.06 21.77 13.63
N ASP A 240 1.12 20.80 13.70
CA ASP A 240 0.78 19.92 12.58
C ASP A 240 -0.64 20.27 12.06
N CYS A 241 -0.85 20.07 10.77
CA CYS A 241 -2.14 20.33 10.13
C CYS A 241 -3.21 19.34 10.61
N GLN A 242 -4.21 19.81 11.36
CA GLN A 242 -5.29 19.01 11.94
C GLN A 242 -6.56 18.97 11.06
N ASP A 243 -6.44 19.34 9.79
CA ASP A 243 -7.54 19.33 8.82
C ASP A 243 -7.21 18.43 7.62
N THR A 244 -8.23 17.90 6.98
CA THR A 244 -8.11 17.17 5.71
C THR A 244 -8.00 18.10 4.50
N GLN A 245 -8.39 19.37 4.67
CA GLN A 245 -8.24 20.44 3.68
C GLN A 245 -7.04 21.32 4.04
N PHE A 246 -5.91 21.08 3.38
CA PHE A 246 -4.64 21.77 3.65
C PHE A 246 -4.71 23.29 3.47
N SER A 247 -5.63 23.80 2.64
CA SER A 247 -5.88 25.23 2.50
C SER A 247 -6.37 25.92 3.78
N ARG A 248 -6.81 25.14 4.77
CA ARG A 248 -7.22 25.64 6.09
C ARG A 248 -6.09 25.62 7.12
N CYS A 249 -4.97 25.04 6.78
CA CYS A 249 -3.82 24.99 7.66
C CYS A 249 -2.87 26.17 7.40
N THR A 250 -2.14 26.57 8.43
CA THR A 250 -1.08 27.58 8.28
C THR A 250 0.13 26.98 7.54
N ASN A 251 0.92 27.84 6.89
CA ASN A 251 2.16 27.41 6.23
C ASN A 251 3.16 26.76 7.20
N GLU A 252 3.11 27.14 8.48
CA GLU A 252 3.97 26.57 9.52
C GLU A 252 3.57 25.12 9.86
N ALA A 253 2.28 24.79 9.71
CA ALA A 253 1.74 23.45 9.99
C ALA A 253 1.85 22.48 8.79
N LEU A 254 2.24 22.96 7.61
CA LEU A 254 2.44 22.19 6.39
C LEU A 254 3.93 21.90 6.15
#